data_83759b5e83036774d9b3540aebdd04aa
#
_entry.id   83759b5e83036774d9b3540aebdd04aa
#
_cell.length_a   1.000
_cell.length_b   1.000
_cell.length_c   1.000
_cell.angle_alpha   90.00
_cell.angle_beta   90.00
_cell.angle_gamma   90.00
#
_symmetry.space_group_name_H-M   'P 1'
#
loop_
_entity.id
_entity.type
_entity.pdbx_description
1 polymer ?
#
loop_
_entity_poly.entity_id
_entity_poly.type
_entity_poly.pdbx_seq_one_letter_code
_entity_poly.pdbx_strand_id
1 'polypeptide(L)'
;AMPYAQIHYPFENKEIFDDRKVYPADFIAEGVDQTRGWFFTLHAIATMVFDSVSYKAVVSNGLVLDKNGNKMSKRLGNAVDPFATIEQYGSDPLRWYMITNASPWDNIKFDIDGIEEVRRKFFGTLYNTYSFFALYANVDGFDYSEPDVDWKERPEIDRWILSLLNSLVKDVDGFLDTYEPTRA
;
A
#
# COMPACT_ATOMS: atom_id res chain seq x y z
N ALA A 1 9.73 -6.16 -21.45
CA ALA A 1 10.78 -7.15 -21.76
C ALA A 1 11.87 -7.27 -20.67
N MET A 2 12.18 -6.20 -19.96
CA MET A 2 13.29 -6.20 -18.98
C MET A 2 13.21 -7.29 -17.90
N PRO A 3 12.07 -7.63 -17.29
CA PRO A 3 12.02 -8.74 -16.32
C PRO A 3 12.58 -10.05 -16.90
N TYR A 4 12.24 -10.38 -18.13
CA TYR A 4 12.72 -11.61 -18.80
C TYR A 4 14.20 -11.52 -19.17
N ALA A 5 14.64 -10.38 -19.68
CA ALA A 5 16.03 -10.15 -20.03
C ALA A 5 16.95 -10.11 -18.78
N GLN A 6 16.46 -9.55 -17.68
CA GLN A 6 17.23 -9.45 -16.44
C GLN A 6 17.49 -10.81 -15.79
N ILE A 7 16.60 -11.77 -15.97
CA ILE A 7 16.75 -13.14 -15.48
C ILE A 7 17.71 -13.95 -16.36
N HIS A 8 18.02 -13.48 -17.59
CA HIS A 8 18.85 -14.15 -18.58
C HIS A 8 18.29 -15.50 -19.08
N TYR A 9 16.98 -15.69 -19.02
CA TYR A 9 16.34 -16.90 -19.56
C TYR A 9 16.57 -17.01 -21.08
N PRO A 10 16.84 -18.20 -21.65
CA PRO A 10 16.98 -19.51 -21.01
C PRO A 10 18.42 -19.89 -20.66
N PHE A 11 19.37 -18.97 -20.69
CA PHE A 11 20.79 -19.24 -20.52
C PHE A 11 21.19 -19.41 -19.06
N GLU A 12 20.52 -18.67 -18.16
CA GLU A 12 20.70 -18.71 -16.73
C GLU A 12 19.32 -18.77 -16.05
N ASN A 13 19.28 -19.19 -14.78
CA ASN A 13 18.08 -19.14 -13.92
C ASN A 13 16.82 -19.78 -14.56
N LYS A 14 17.01 -20.81 -15.38
CA LYS A 14 15.93 -21.45 -16.12
C LYS A 14 14.84 -22.01 -15.21
N GLU A 15 15.23 -22.56 -14.07
CA GLU A 15 14.35 -23.11 -13.04
C GLU A 15 13.33 -22.09 -12.47
N ILE A 16 13.65 -20.79 -12.50
CA ILE A 16 12.74 -19.73 -12.05
C ILE A 16 11.45 -19.73 -12.87
N PHE A 17 11.55 -19.98 -14.18
CA PHE A 17 10.42 -20.05 -15.10
C PHE A 17 9.85 -21.47 -15.21
N ASP A 18 10.71 -22.46 -15.39
CA ASP A 18 10.29 -23.85 -15.64
C ASP A 18 9.52 -24.43 -14.44
N ASP A 19 9.97 -24.13 -13.21
CA ASP A 19 9.30 -24.58 -11.98
C ASP A 19 8.04 -23.76 -11.62
N ARG A 20 7.72 -22.70 -12.38
CA ARG A 20 6.58 -21.82 -12.15
C ARG A 20 6.52 -21.21 -10.74
N LYS A 21 7.65 -21.07 -10.07
CA LYS A 21 7.73 -20.53 -8.69
C LYS A 21 7.52 -19.03 -8.63
N VAL A 22 8.09 -18.31 -9.59
CA VAL A 22 8.02 -16.83 -9.65
C VAL A 22 7.39 -16.32 -10.95
N TYR A 23 6.99 -17.23 -11.81
CA TYR A 23 6.38 -16.92 -13.09
C TYR A 23 5.15 -17.81 -13.32
N PRO A 24 3.98 -17.27 -13.73
CA PRO A 24 3.69 -15.83 -13.88
C PRO A 24 3.84 -15.04 -12.56
N ALA A 25 4.06 -13.73 -12.64
CA ALA A 25 4.06 -12.86 -11.46
C ALA A 25 2.70 -12.95 -10.74
N ASP A 26 2.70 -12.94 -9.41
CA ASP A 26 1.45 -12.99 -8.65
C ASP A 26 0.65 -11.69 -8.81
N PHE A 27 1.35 -10.55 -8.84
CA PHE A 27 0.73 -9.23 -8.90
C PHE A 27 1.61 -8.21 -9.63
N ILE A 28 0.97 -7.33 -10.40
CA ILE A 28 1.59 -6.10 -10.93
C ILE A 28 0.65 -4.91 -10.79
N ALA A 29 1.22 -3.70 -10.63
CA ALA A 29 0.46 -2.46 -10.55
C ALA A 29 1.21 -1.32 -11.24
N GLU A 30 0.53 -0.59 -12.10
CA GLU A 30 1.02 0.61 -12.78
C GLU A 30 -0.17 1.45 -13.27
N GLY A 31 0.11 2.62 -13.83
CA GLY A 31 -0.92 3.50 -14.39
C GLY A 31 -1.69 2.90 -15.56
N VAL A 32 -2.89 3.36 -15.79
CA VAL A 32 -3.81 2.89 -16.84
C VAL A 32 -3.23 3.00 -18.25
N ASP A 33 -2.29 3.92 -18.49
CA ASP A 33 -1.57 4.07 -19.76
C ASP A 33 -0.72 2.85 -20.12
N GLN A 34 -0.32 2.03 -19.13
CA GLN A 34 0.46 0.81 -19.33
C GLN A 34 -0.33 -0.34 -19.96
N THR A 35 -1.64 -0.21 -20.11
CA THR A 35 -2.45 -1.12 -20.93
C THR A 35 -2.04 -1.10 -22.41
N ARG A 36 -1.42 -0.03 -22.86
CA ARG A 36 -0.81 0.12 -24.19
C ARG A 36 0.73 0.17 -24.15
N GLY A 37 1.32 -0.18 -23.04
CA GLY A 37 2.76 -0.14 -22.80
C GLY A 37 3.24 -1.42 -22.12
N TRP A 38 3.69 -1.32 -20.89
CA TRP A 38 4.33 -2.40 -20.15
C TRP A 38 3.46 -3.63 -19.95
N PHE A 39 2.19 -3.47 -19.57
CA PHE A 39 1.28 -4.60 -19.40
C PHE A 39 1.12 -5.39 -20.70
N PHE A 40 0.90 -4.69 -21.81
CA PHE A 40 0.77 -5.31 -23.13
C PHE A 40 2.07 -6.02 -23.56
N THR A 41 3.22 -5.36 -23.40
CA THR A 41 4.51 -5.89 -23.81
C THR A 41 4.88 -7.16 -23.04
N LEU A 42 4.70 -7.14 -21.71
CA LEU A 42 4.93 -8.33 -20.88
C LEU A 42 4.04 -9.50 -21.31
N HIS A 43 2.75 -9.23 -21.50
CA HIS A 43 1.79 -10.27 -21.87
C HIS A 43 2.07 -10.84 -23.25
N ALA A 44 2.38 -9.99 -24.23
CA ALA A 44 2.71 -10.43 -25.59
C ALA A 44 3.95 -11.34 -25.61
N ILE A 45 5.02 -10.97 -24.88
CA ILE A 45 6.23 -11.79 -24.78
C ILE A 45 5.93 -13.12 -24.08
N ALA A 46 5.18 -13.08 -22.98
CA ALA A 46 4.80 -14.27 -22.23
C ALA A 46 4.02 -15.26 -23.08
N THR A 47 3.06 -14.77 -23.87
CA THR A 47 2.26 -15.61 -24.77
C THR A 47 3.11 -16.20 -25.90
N MET A 48 3.98 -15.39 -26.53
CA MET A 48 4.79 -15.85 -27.65
C MET A 48 5.90 -16.84 -27.25
N VAL A 49 6.50 -16.65 -26.08
CA VAL A 49 7.69 -17.41 -25.65
C VAL A 49 7.33 -18.57 -24.72
N PHE A 50 6.36 -18.37 -23.84
CA PHE A 50 6.04 -19.31 -22.77
C PHE A 50 4.64 -19.94 -22.85
N ASP A 51 3.84 -19.55 -23.85
CA ASP A 51 2.42 -19.94 -23.98
C ASP A 51 1.67 -19.77 -22.64
N SER A 52 1.82 -18.60 -22.05
CA SER A 52 1.33 -18.33 -20.69
C SER A 52 0.97 -16.86 -20.52
N VAL A 53 0.19 -16.57 -19.46
CA VAL A 53 0.04 -15.19 -18.96
C VAL A 53 1.34 -14.72 -18.31
N SER A 54 1.58 -13.42 -18.27
CA SER A 54 2.77 -12.84 -17.58
C SER A 54 2.53 -12.56 -16.11
N TYR A 55 1.27 -12.36 -15.71
CA TYR A 55 0.86 -12.07 -14.33
C TYR A 55 -0.54 -12.63 -14.06
N LYS A 56 -0.83 -12.91 -12.79
CA LYS A 56 -2.11 -13.48 -12.34
C LYS A 56 -3.10 -12.39 -11.96
N ALA A 57 -2.63 -11.32 -11.30
CA ALA A 57 -3.43 -10.17 -10.92
C ALA A 57 -2.78 -8.87 -11.34
N VAL A 58 -3.60 -7.88 -11.71
CA VAL A 58 -3.15 -6.55 -12.11
C VAL A 58 -4.07 -5.48 -11.53
N VAL A 59 -3.48 -4.44 -10.95
CA VAL A 59 -4.18 -3.21 -10.62
C VAL A 59 -3.74 -2.13 -11.61
N SER A 60 -4.69 -1.64 -12.39
CA SER A 60 -4.48 -0.53 -13.32
C SER A 60 -4.85 0.76 -12.59
N ASN A 61 -3.84 1.49 -12.12
CA ASN A 61 -4.05 2.68 -11.31
C ASN A 61 -4.65 3.83 -12.12
N GLY A 62 -5.57 4.57 -11.50
CA GLY A 62 -6.09 5.81 -12.02
C GLY A 62 -5.03 6.93 -12.08
N LEU A 63 -5.38 8.05 -12.69
CA LEU A 63 -4.50 9.20 -12.82
C LEU A 63 -4.49 10.02 -11.53
N VAL A 64 -3.35 10.63 -11.23
CA VAL A 64 -3.24 11.67 -10.20
C VAL A 64 -3.53 13.02 -10.86
N LEU A 65 -4.62 13.65 -10.45
CA LEU A 65 -5.10 14.93 -10.94
C LEU A 65 -4.82 16.02 -9.89
N ASP A 66 -4.85 17.28 -10.30
CA ASP A 66 -4.82 18.38 -9.34
C ASP A 66 -6.13 18.43 -8.51
N LYS A 67 -6.17 19.30 -7.50
CA LYS A 67 -7.35 19.44 -6.63
C LYS A 67 -8.64 19.80 -7.35
N ASN A 68 -8.54 20.38 -8.55
CA ASN A 68 -9.67 20.75 -9.39
C ASN A 68 -10.09 19.62 -10.35
N GLY A 69 -9.33 18.53 -10.40
CA GLY A 69 -9.57 17.40 -11.30
C GLY A 69 -8.92 17.55 -12.68
N ASN A 70 -7.97 18.47 -12.86
CA ASN A 70 -7.25 18.62 -14.11
C ASN A 70 -5.98 17.78 -14.11
N LYS A 71 -5.55 17.33 -15.28
CA LYS A 71 -4.28 16.60 -15.44
C LYS A 71 -3.12 17.50 -15.04
N MET A 72 -2.27 16.99 -14.15
CA MET A 72 -1.05 17.69 -13.76
C MET A 72 -0.05 17.77 -14.91
N SER A 73 0.54 18.94 -15.09
CA SER A 73 1.64 19.13 -16.04
C SER A 73 2.56 20.25 -15.58
N LYS A 74 3.87 20.08 -15.82
CA LYS A 74 4.87 21.11 -15.54
C LYS A 74 4.59 22.42 -16.30
N ARG A 75 4.03 22.30 -17.51
CA ARG A 75 3.69 23.47 -18.35
C ARG A 75 2.59 24.32 -17.75
N LEU A 76 1.63 23.72 -17.07
CA LEU A 76 0.52 24.42 -16.42
C LEU A 76 0.85 24.90 -15.02
N GLY A 77 2.01 24.51 -14.47
CA GLY A 77 2.43 24.88 -13.11
C GLY A 77 1.59 24.26 -12.00
N ASN A 78 0.76 23.26 -12.32
CA ASN A 78 -0.10 22.56 -11.36
C ASN A 78 0.48 21.19 -10.94
N ALA A 79 1.70 20.86 -11.34
CA ALA A 79 2.39 19.65 -10.91
C ALA A 79 2.99 19.86 -9.52
N VAL A 80 2.75 18.92 -8.62
CA VAL A 80 3.33 18.90 -7.28
C VAL A 80 4.65 18.13 -7.32
N ASP A 81 5.68 18.70 -6.68
CA ASP A 81 6.96 18.01 -6.52
C ASP A 81 6.84 16.99 -5.37
N PRO A 82 6.94 15.67 -5.65
CA PRO A 82 6.80 14.64 -4.63
C PRO A 82 7.93 14.69 -3.60
N PHE A 83 9.14 15.07 -3.97
CA PHE A 83 10.28 15.13 -3.05
C PHE A 83 10.14 16.27 -2.06
N ALA A 84 9.75 17.45 -2.52
CA ALA A 84 9.46 18.59 -1.64
C ALA A 84 8.29 18.27 -0.68
N THR A 85 7.27 17.55 -1.18
CA THR A 85 6.15 17.11 -0.36
C THR A 85 6.59 16.09 0.71
N ILE A 86 7.43 15.13 0.36
CA ILE A 86 7.98 14.16 1.31
C ILE A 86 8.85 14.86 2.38
N GLU A 87 9.68 15.82 1.97
CA GLU A 87 10.52 16.58 2.90
C GLU A 87 9.68 17.36 3.92
N GLN A 88 8.57 17.95 3.49
CA GLN A 88 7.71 18.77 4.33
C GLN A 88 6.77 17.98 5.23
N TYR A 89 6.16 16.91 4.72
CA TYR A 89 5.08 16.19 5.40
C TYR A 89 5.45 14.78 5.85
N GLY A 90 6.54 14.23 5.34
CA GLY A 90 6.94 12.84 5.53
C GLY A 90 6.40 11.90 4.44
N SER A 91 7.07 10.78 4.25
CA SER A 91 6.68 9.77 3.25
C SER A 91 5.40 9.02 3.62
N ASP A 92 5.23 8.70 4.91
CA ASP A 92 4.09 7.88 5.36
C ASP A 92 2.75 8.60 5.24
N PRO A 93 2.60 9.89 5.65
CA PRO A 93 1.37 10.64 5.40
C PRO A 93 1.03 10.77 3.92
N LEU A 94 2.02 10.99 3.05
CA LEU A 94 1.79 11.04 1.61
C LEU A 94 1.31 9.69 1.06
N ARG A 95 1.98 8.59 1.41
CA ARG A 95 1.60 7.23 0.98
C ARG A 95 0.21 6.85 1.48
N TRP A 96 -0.06 7.13 2.75
CA TRP A 96 -1.37 6.88 3.35
C TRP A 96 -2.48 7.65 2.64
N TYR A 97 -2.26 8.95 2.41
CA TYR A 97 -3.21 9.78 1.66
C TYR A 97 -3.49 9.22 0.26
N MET A 98 -2.45 8.81 -0.47
CA MET A 98 -2.59 8.26 -1.81
C MET A 98 -3.39 6.94 -1.84
N ILE A 99 -3.28 6.13 -0.81
CA ILE A 99 -3.98 4.83 -0.73
C ILE A 99 -5.42 4.99 -0.27
N THR A 100 -5.67 5.91 0.67
CA THR A 100 -6.99 6.03 1.33
C THR A 100 -7.93 7.04 0.67
N ASN A 101 -7.43 7.90 -0.23
CA ASN A 101 -8.23 8.97 -0.80
C ASN A 101 -9.17 8.52 -1.94
N ALA A 102 -8.83 7.48 -2.68
CA ALA A 102 -9.64 6.91 -3.74
C ALA A 102 -9.29 5.44 -3.96
N SER A 103 -10.21 4.67 -4.56
CA SER A 103 -9.90 3.31 -4.99
C SER A 103 -8.75 3.31 -6.00
N PRO A 104 -7.88 2.28 -6.02
CA PRO A 104 -6.68 2.28 -6.87
C PRO A 104 -6.95 2.53 -8.36
N TRP A 105 -8.08 2.06 -8.88
CA TRP A 105 -8.48 2.24 -10.29
C TRP A 105 -9.18 3.58 -10.60
N ASP A 106 -9.51 4.36 -9.58
CA ASP A 106 -10.13 5.67 -9.72
C ASP A 106 -9.08 6.78 -9.81
N ASN A 107 -9.44 7.88 -10.46
CA ASN A 107 -8.57 9.06 -10.47
C ASN A 107 -8.56 9.72 -9.11
N ILE A 108 -7.37 10.02 -8.61
CA ILE A 108 -7.19 10.71 -7.34
C ILE A 108 -7.06 12.22 -7.57
N LYS A 109 -7.83 13.03 -6.84
CA LYS A 109 -7.63 14.48 -6.77
C LYS A 109 -6.63 14.76 -5.66
N PHE A 110 -5.45 15.18 -6.06
CA PHE A 110 -4.35 15.44 -5.12
C PHE A 110 -4.50 16.82 -4.50
N ASP A 111 -4.61 16.85 -3.17
CA ASP A 111 -4.66 18.08 -2.37
C ASP A 111 -3.69 17.96 -1.19
N ILE A 112 -2.80 18.95 -1.05
CA ILE A 112 -1.81 19.00 0.03
C ILE A 112 -2.50 19.11 1.40
N ASP A 113 -3.62 19.81 1.48
CA ASP A 113 -4.38 19.94 2.73
C ASP A 113 -4.87 18.58 3.25
N GLY A 114 -5.15 17.63 2.35
CA GLY A 114 -5.50 16.25 2.71
C GLY A 114 -4.35 15.48 3.34
N ILE A 115 -3.11 15.72 2.91
CA ILE A 115 -1.91 15.11 3.53
C ILE A 115 -1.72 15.64 4.94
N GLU A 116 -1.89 16.96 5.15
CA GLU A 116 -1.81 17.58 6.46
C GLU A 116 -2.89 17.03 7.40
N GLU A 117 -4.09 16.81 6.91
CA GLU A 117 -5.18 16.21 7.68
C GLU A 117 -4.84 14.78 8.12
N VAL A 118 -4.33 13.94 7.23
CA VAL A 118 -3.86 12.58 7.54
C VAL A 118 -2.75 12.60 8.58
N ARG A 119 -1.75 13.47 8.39
CA ARG A 119 -0.65 13.63 9.35
C ARG A 119 -1.17 13.98 10.74
N ARG A 120 -2.10 14.90 10.83
CA ARG A 120 -2.65 15.38 12.11
C ARG A 120 -3.60 14.37 12.74
N LYS A 121 -4.58 13.87 11.98
CA LYS A 121 -5.67 13.04 12.54
C LYS A 121 -5.25 11.59 12.76
N PHE A 122 -4.56 10.98 11.82
CA PHE A 122 -4.16 9.58 11.92
C PHE A 122 -2.81 9.41 12.61
N PHE A 123 -1.74 9.90 12.00
CA PHE A 123 -0.39 9.73 12.54
C PHE A 123 -0.18 10.45 13.87
N GLY A 124 -0.75 11.65 14.02
CA GLY A 124 -0.71 12.40 15.29
C GLY A 124 -1.41 11.64 16.41
N THR A 125 -2.57 11.04 16.14
CA THR A 125 -3.30 10.25 17.14
C THR A 125 -2.52 8.99 17.51
N LEU A 126 -1.99 8.25 16.52
CA LEU A 126 -1.17 7.06 16.74
C LEU A 126 0.08 7.40 17.59
N TYR A 127 0.79 8.45 17.22
CA TYR A 127 1.96 8.92 17.96
C TYR A 127 1.62 9.30 19.41
N ASN A 128 0.55 10.06 19.63
CA ASN A 128 0.12 10.46 20.95
C ASN A 128 -0.30 9.26 21.82
N THR A 129 -0.96 8.28 21.24
CA THR A 129 -1.33 7.02 21.93
C THR A 129 -0.07 6.27 22.39
N TYR A 130 0.90 6.12 21.50
CA TYR A 130 2.18 5.51 21.85
C TYR A 130 2.95 6.30 22.88
N SER A 131 3.03 7.62 22.74
CA SER A 131 3.75 8.50 23.68
C SER A 131 3.15 8.45 25.08
N PHE A 132 1.82 8.41 25.17
CA PHE A 132 1.13 8.24 26.44
C PHE A 132 1.47 6.89 27.10
N PHE A 133 1.38 5.80 26.34
CA PHE A 133 1.78 4.48 26.83
C PHE A 133 3.25 4.45 27.27
N ALA A 134 4.16 4.93 26.44
CA ALA A 134 5.59 4.90 26.71
C ALA A 134 5.97 5.72 27.96
N LEU A 135 5.29 6.86 28.19
CA LEU A 135 5.51 7.68 29.38
C LEU A 135 5.24 6.87 30.65
N TYR A 136 4.10 6.24 30.75
CA TYR A 136 3.72 5.47 31.94
C TYR A 136 4.45 4.16 32.05
N ALA A 137 4.67 3.46 30.95
CA ALA A 137 5.47 2.24 30.94
C ALA A 137 6.89 2.48 31.49
N ASN A 138 7.51 3.59 31.11
CA ASN A 138 8.83 3.96 31.64
C ASN A 138 8.80 4.33 33.14
N VAL A 139 7.76 5.01 33.62
CA VAL A 139 7.59 5.38 35.01
C VAL A 139 7.36 4.16 35.89
N ASP A 140 6.53 3.22 35.41
CA ASP A 140 6.15 2.02 36.16
C ASP A 140 7.20 0.88 36.01
N GLY A 141 8.19 1.06 35.14
CA GLY A 141 9.21 0.03 34.86
C GLY A 141 8.65 -1.19 34.15
N PHE A 142 7.61 -1.00 33.33
CA PHE A 142 6.98 -2.06 32.53
C PHE A 142 7.99 -2.67 31.55
N ASP A 143 8.20 -3.98 31.63
CA ASP A 143 9.16 -4.72 30.80
C ASP A 143 8.55 -5.95 30.07
N TYR A 144 7.23 -6.02 30.08
CA TYR A 144 6.47 -7.12 29.47
C TYR A 144 6.70 -8.52 30.14
N SER A 145 7.13 -8.52 31.41
CA SER A 145 7.33 -9.75 32.19
C SER A 145 6.12 -10.15 33.04
N GLU A 146 5.07 -9.35 33.06
CA GLU A 146 3.85 -9.62 33.78
C GLU A 146 3.14 -10.86 33.20
N PRO A 147 2.54 -11.70 34.07
CA PRO A 147 1.84 -12.89 33.62
C PRO A 147 0.61 -12.53 32.78
N ASP A 148 0.35 -13.33 31.76
CA ASP A 148 -0.85 -13.18 30.95
C ASP A 148 -2.12 -13.35 31.80
N VAL A 149 -3.04 -12.39 31.63
CA VAL A 149 -4.36 -12.42 32.25
C VAL A 149 -5.35 -13.08 31.29
N ASP A 150 -6.07 -14.12 31.76
CA ASP A 150 -7.13 -14.75 30.95
C ASP A 150 -8.12 -13.68 30.48
N TRP A 151 -8.58 -13.79 29.24
CA TRP A 151 -9.46 -12.79 28.63
C TRP A 151 -10.78 -12.62 29.41
N LYS A 152 -11.26 -13.66 30.10
CA LYS A 152 -12.47 -13.62 30.92
C LYS A 152 -12.32 -12.83 32.22
N GLU A 153 -11.08 -12.73 32.70
CA GLU A 153 -10.75 -12.00 33.93
C GLU A 153 -10.42 -10.53 33.66
N ARG A 154 -10.26 -10.17 32.39
CA ARG A 154 -9.99 -8.77 32.01
C ARG A 154 -11.23 -7.89 32.20
N PRO A 155 -11.05 -6.62 32.57
CA PRO A 155 -12.12 -5.63 32.58
C PRO A 155 -12.91 -5.59 31.26
N GLU A 156 -14.17 -5.19 31.31
CA GLU A 156 -15.04 -5.15 30.15
C GLU A 156 -14.48 -4.25 29.05
N ILE A 157 -13.90 -3.12 29.42
CA ILE A 157 -13.29 -2.17 28.46
C ILE A 157 -12.10 -2.78 27.71
N ASP A 158 -11.28 -3.58 28.40
CA ASP A 158 -10.13 -4.26 27.78
C ASP A 158 -10.62 -5.34 26.81
N ARG A 159 -11.63 -6.11 27.21
CA ARG A 159 -12.26 -7.11 26.34
C ARG A 159 -12.89 -6.47 25.10
N TRP A 160 -13.52 -5.32 25.27
CA TRP A 160 -14.12 -4.56 24.18
C TRP A 160 -13.07 -4.10 23.16
N ILE A 161 -11.99 -3.46 23.60
CA ILE A 161 -10.97 -2.95 22.67
C ILE A 161 -10.23 -4.09 21.96
N LEU A 162 -9.96 -5.20 22.66
CA LEU A 162 -9.34 -6.37 22.05
C LEU A 162 -10.27 -7.03 21.01
N SER A 163 -11.56 -7.05 21.27
CA SER A 163 -12.55 -7.55 20.31
C SER A 163 -12.61 -6.67 19.05
N LEU A 164 -12.57 -5.35 19.21
CA LEU A 164 -12.49 -4.41 18.07
C LEU A 164 -11.19 -4.60 17.27
N LEU A 165 -10.07 -4.77 17.96
CA LEU A 165 -8.79 -5.00 17.30
C LEU A 165 -8.80 -6.28 16.46
N ASN A 166 -9.33 -7.38 17.00
CA ASN A 166 -9.42 -8.64 16.26
C ASN A 166 -10.36 -8.54 15.05
N SER A 167 -11.47 -7.80 15.19
CA SER A 167 -12.36 -7.52 14.06
C SER A 167 -11.67 -6.68 12.98
N LEU A 168 -10.97 -5.63 13.40
CA LEU A 168 -10.19 -4.78 12.49
C LEU A 168 -9.14 -5.57 11.71
N VAL A 169 -8.35 -6.41 12.40
CA VAL A 169 -7.33 -7.26 11.75
C VAL A 169 -7.97 -8.14 10.68
N LYS A 170 -9.08 -8.80 11.00
CA LYS A 170 -9.81 -9.65 10.05
C LYS A 170 -10.34 -8.87 8.85
N ASP A 171 -10.91 -7.68 9.09
CA ASP A 171 -11.50 -6.87 8.03
C ASP A 171 -10.42 -6.30 7.11
N VAL A 172 -9.31 -5.80 7.66
CA VAL A 172 -8.15 -5.29 6.89
C VAL A 172 -7.55 -6.39 6.03
N ASP A 173 -7.33 -7.59 6.59
CA ASP A 173 -6.82 -8.75 5.87
C ASP A 173 -7.73 -9.10 4.67
N GLY A 174 -9.04 -9.18 4.91
CA GLY A 174 -10.01 -9.47 3.86
C GLY A 174 -10.09 -8.40 2.77
N PHE A 175 -9.95 -7.12 3.11
CA PHE A 175 -9.93 -6.03 2.11
C PHE A 175 -8.65 -6.04 1.29
N LEU A 176 -7.51 -6.32 1.90
CA LEU A 176 -6.24 -6.42 1.18
C LEU A 176 -6.21 -7.62 0.24
N ASP A 177 -6.80 -8.75 0.62
CA ASP A 177 -6.94 -9.92 -0.24
C ASP A 177 -7.75 -9.64 -1.51
N THR A 178 -8.68 -8.69 -1.46
CA THR A 178 -9.51 -8.28 -2.59
C THR A 178 -9.02 -7.02 -3.30
N TYR A 179 -7.81 -6.55 -2.99
CA TYR A 179 -7.22 -5.31 -3.53
C TYR A 179 -8.04 -4.04 -3.26
N GLU A 180 -8.70 -3.98 -2.10
CA GLU A 180 -9.47 -2.82 -1.65
C GLU A 180 -8.78 -2.03 -0.51
N PRO A 181 -7.56 -1.50 -0.71
CA PRO A 181 -6.77 -0.86 0.35
C PRO A 181 -7.43 0.42 0.90
N THR A 182 -8.32 1.04 0.14
CA THR A 182 -9.06 2.23 0.58
C THR A 182 -10.08 1.90 1.69
N ARG A 183 -10.53 0.65 1.75
CA ARG A 183 -11.46 0.17 2.79
C ARG A 183 -10.72 -0.42 3.99
N ALA A 184 -9.50 -0.90 3.77
CA ALA A 184 -8.62 -1.43 4.79
C ALA A 184 -8.10 -0.31 5.71
#